data_7f25b6802a59793f2cfde82b739ac5d5
#
_entry.id   7f25b6802a59793f2cfde82b739ac5d5
#
_cell.length_a   1.000
_cell.length_b   1.000
_cell.length_c   1.000
_cell.angle_alpha   90.00
_cell.angle_beta   90.00
_cell.angle_gamma   90.00
#
_symmetry.space_group_name_H-M   'P 1'
#
loop_
_entity.id
_entity.type
_entity.pdbx_description
1 polymer ?
#
loop_
_entity_poly.entity_id
_entity_poly.type
_entity_poly.pdbx_seq_one_letter_code
_entity_poly.pdbx_strand_id
1 'polypeptide(L)'
;YYYKKTIVLNFSVRTDGSSNFGMDRQFNPTWSAGGAWHISEEPFMKDARNISHLTVRAATGFTGDVNTSTTPNLIMQYYRQQYRYWNDQAYMLGYIPSAPNPNLRWEKTRDVKASVDMGMFGERLTFSTEGYLRQSSDIVTSSQVLSTTGFTSQYFNSADIMNSGVE
;
A
#
# COMPACT_ATOMS: atom_id res chain seq x y z
N TYR A 1 -22.39 -10.16 1.37
CA TYR A 1 -23.42 -11.09 1.85
C TYR A 1 -24.05 -10.55 3.14
N TYR A 2 -25.36 -10.57 3.24
CA TYR A 2 -26.13 -10.15 4.42
C TYR A 2 -26.80 -11.36 5.05
N TYR A 3 -26.52 -11.63 6.33
CA TYR A 3 -27.18 -12.68 7.08
C TYR A 3 -28.05 -12.06 8.18
N LYS A 4 -29.35 -12.33 8.15
CA LYS A 4 -30.38 -11.86 9.12
C LYS A 4 -30.36 -10.33 9.38
N LYS A 5 -29.80 -9.51 8.46
CA LYS A 5 -29.57 -8.07 8.61
C LYS A 5 -28.60 -7.68 9.75
N THR A 6 -28.12 -8.63 10.55
CA THR A 6 -27.24 -8.37 11.68
C THR A 6 -25.77 -8.50 11.32
N ILE A 7 -25.44 -9.34 10.32
CA ILE A 7 -24.05 -9.57 9.88
C ILE A 7 -23.92 -9.22 8.40
N VAL A 8 -22.94 -8.39 8.11
CA VAL A 8 -22.52 -8.03 6.75
C VAL A 8 -21.10 -8.53 6.53
N LEU A 9 -20.89 -9.28 5.46
CA LEU A 9 -19.58 -9.77 5.05
C LEU A 9 -19.27 -9.28 3.64
N ASN A 10 -18.07 -8.80 3.43
CA ASN A 10 -17.54 -8.41 2.13
C ASN A 10 -16.21 -9.12 1.87
N PHE A 11 -16.00 -9.46 0.63
CA PHE A 11 -14.74 -10.03 0.15
C PHE A 11 -14.49 -9.54 -1.26
N SER A 12 -13.26 -9.14 -1.55
CA SER A 12 -12.83 -8.67 -2.86
C SER A 12 -11.47 -9.25 -3.21
N VAL A 13 -11.31 -9.63 -4.46
CA VAL A 13 -10.02 -10.07 -5.03
C VAL A 13 -9.81 -9.32 -6.35
N ARG A 14 -8.60 -8.86 -6.56
CA ARG A 14 -8.18 -8.19 -7.79
C ARG A 14 -6.76 -8.64 -8.13
N THR A 15 -6.46 -8.69 -9.41
CA THR A 15 -5.09 -8.90 -9.90
C THR A 15 -4.69 -7.71 -10.73
N ASP A 16 -3.60 -7.07 -10.36
CA ASP A 16 -3.01 -5.94 -11.06
C ASP A 16 -1.75 -6.39 -11.79
N GLY A 17 -1.50 -5.77 -12.95
CA GLY A 17 -0.32 -6.05 -13.76
C GLY A 17 0.47 -4.78 -14.05
N SER A 18 1.80 -4.87 -14.02
CA SER A 18 2.69 -3.77 -14.38
C SER A 18 3.89 -4.26 -15.16
N SER A 19 4.21 -3.56 -16.25
CA SER A 19 5.42 -3.80 -17.04
C SER A 19 6.70 -3.24 -16.38
N ASN A 20 6.57 -2.56 -15.23
CA ASN A 20 7.71 -2.00 -14.49
C ASN A 20 8.49 -3.07 -13.69
N PHE A 21 8.08 -4.33 -13.77
CA PHE A 21 8.75 -5.45 -13.11
C PHE A 21 9.19 -6.50 -14.12
N GLY A 22 10.12 -7.36 -13.74
CA GLY A 22 10.56 -8.49 -14.55
C GLY A 22 9.39 -9.43 -14.92
N MET A 23 9.50 -10.16 -16.03
CA MET A 23 8.41 -10.95 -16.61
C MET A 23 7.71 -11.89 -15.63
N ASP A 24 8.45 -12.44 -14.67
CA ASP A 24 7.92 -13.37 -13.67
C ASP A 24 7.19 -12.68 -12.51
N ARG A 25 7.19 -11.34 -12.44
CA ARG A 25 6.68 -10.55 -11.32
C ARG A 25 5.73 -9.43 -11.74
N GLN A 26 5.20 -9.51 -12.94
CA GLN A 26 4.31 -8.49 -13.49
C GLN A 26 2.96 -8.45 -12.79
N PHE A 27 2.47 -9.58 -12.31
CA PHE A 27 1.14 -9.69 -11.70
C PHE A 27 1.21 -9.72 -10.19
N ASN A 28 0.33 -8.97 -9.56
CA ASN A 28 0.17 -8.94 -8.10
C ASN A 28 -1.30 -9.17 -7.74
N PRO A 29 -1.64 -10.33 -7.15
CA PRO A 29 -2.97 -10.55 -6.62
C PRO A 29 -3.14 -9.75 -5.33
N THR A 30 -4.24 -9.01 -5.24
CA THR A 30 -4.65 -8.24 -4.07
C THR A 30 -6.00 -8.73 -3.59
N TRP A 31 -6.25 -8.65 -2.30
CA TRP A 31 -7.52 -9.08 -1.73
C TRP A 31 -7.87 -8.25 -0.50
N SER A 32 -9.15 -8.18 -0.21
CA SER A 32 -9.65 -7.63 1.04
C SER A 32 -10.84 -8.45 1.54
N ALA A 33 -10.93 -8.56 2.85
CA ALA A 33 -12.05 -9.17 3.55
C ALA A 33 -12.45 -8.26 4.70
N GLY A 34 -13.75 -8.10 4.91
CA GLY A 34 -14.27 -7.33 6.01
C GLY A 34 -15.62 -7.84 6.49
N GLY A 35 -15.95 -7.51 7.70
CA GLY A 35 -17.23 -7.83 8.30
C GLY A 35 -17.71 -6.74 9.23
N ALA A 36 -19.01 -6.59 9.32
CA ALA A 36 -19.69 -5.77 10.31
C ALA A 36 -20.74 -6.63 11.01
N TRP A 37 -20.80 -6.50 12.32
CA TRP A 37 -21.81 -7.13 13.16
C TRP A 37 -22.59 -6.05 13.89
N HIS A 38 -23.87 -5.93 13.54
CA HIS A 38 -24.82 -5.02 14.20
C HIS A 38 -25.39 -5.71 15.45
N ILE A 39 -24.66 -5.62 16.54
CA ILE A 39 -24.97 -6.31 17.79
C ILE A 39 -26.31 -5.82 18.38
N SER A 40 -26.61 -4.52 18.23
CA SER A 40 -27.87 -3.94 18.71
C SER A 40 -29.13 -4.56 18.08
N GLU A 41 -29.01 -5.19 16.90
CA GLU A 41 -30.13 -5.86 16.24
C GLU A 41 -30.34 -7.31 16.69
N GLU A 42 -29.43 -7.84 17.51
CA GLU A 42 -29.54 -9.19 18.03
C GLU A 42 -30.64 -9.32 19.11
N PRO A 43 -31.32 -10.47 19.21
CA PRO A 43 -32.43 -10.67 20.15
C PRO A 43 -32.06 -10.41 21.61
N PHE A 44 -30.83 -10.71 22.01
CA PHE A 44 -30.34 -10.50 23.40
C PHE A 44 -30.12 -9.04 23.77
N MET A 45 -30.00 -8.14 22.76
CA MET A 45 -29.79 -6.69 22.98
C MET A 45 -31.08 -5.87 23.00
N LYS A 46 -32.23 -6.46 22.63
CA LYS A 46 -33.51 -5.75 22.55
C LYS A 46 -33.98 -5.15 23.90
N ASP A 47 -33.54 -5.71 25.00
CA ASP A 47 -33.86 -5.22 26.36
C ASP A 47 -32.87 -4.17 26.86
N ALA A 48 -31.82 -3.89 26.13
CA ALA A 48 -30.79 -2.91 26.48
C ALA A 48 -31.24 -1.47 26.17
N ARG A 49 -32.15 -0.89 27.01
CA ARG A 49 -32.76 0.42 26.80
C ARG A 49 -31.81 1.60 26.64
N ASN A 50 -30.57 1.47 27.12
CA ASN A 50 -29.58 2.55 27.09
C ASN A 50 -28.69 2.53 25.85
N ILE A 51 -28.67 1.45 25.11
CA ILE A 51 -27.84 1.30 23.89
C ILE A 51 -28.77 1.44 22.69
N SER A 52 -28.54 2.49 21.90
CA SER A 52 -29.33 2.78 20.69
C SER A 52 -28.81 2.02 19.48
N HIS A 53 -27.48 1.98 19.33
CA HIS A 53 -26.84 1.09 18.38
C HIS A 53 -25.48 0.61 18.90
N LEU A 54 -25.07 -0.56 18.45
CA LEU A 54 -23.75 -1.12 18.70
C LEU A 54 -23.34 -1.93 17.48
N THR A 55 -22.26 -1.48 16.84
CA THR A 55 -21.72 -2.13 15.67
C THR A 55 -20.23 -2.36 15.85
N VAL A 56 -19.80 -3.59 15.61
CA VAL A 56 -18.38 -3.96 15.57
C VAL A 56 -18.03 -4.26 14.12
N ARG A 57 -16.90 -3.69 13.66
CA ARG A 57 -16.37 -3.94 12.32
C ARG A 57 -14.94 -4.45 12.41
N ALA A 58 -14.60 -5.35 11.51
CA ALA A 58 -13.23 -5.76 11.31
C ALA A 58 -12.96 -5.90 9.80
N ALA A 59 -11.79 -5.45 9.39
CA ALA A 59 -11.36 -5.58 8.00
C ALA A 59 -9.87 -5.89 7.94
N THR A 60 -9.50 -6.69 6.96
CA THR A 60 -8.09 -6.96 6.63
C THR A 60 -7.93 -7.03 5.13
N GLY A 61 -6.79 -6.66 4.64
CA GLY A 61 -6.51 -6.69 3.22
C GLY A 61 -5.02 -6.67 2.94
N PHE A 62 -4.74 -7.00 1.70
CA PHE A 62 -3.41 -7.00 1.13
C PHE A 62 -3.48 -6.27 -0.20
N THR A 63 -2.69 -5.20 -0.32
CA THR A 63 -2.58 -4.38 -1.53
C THR A 63 -1.13 -4.34 -2.00
N GLY A 64 -0.95 -4.19 -3.30
CA GLY A 64 0.35 -3.93 -3.91
C GLY A 64 0.39 -2.51 -4.45
N ASP A 65 1.57 -1.93 -4.41
CA ASP A 65 1.85 -0.64 -5.03
C ASP A 65 3.05 -0.72 -5.97
N VAL A 66 3.07 0.18 -6.96
CA VAL A 66 4.11 0.24 -7.98
C VAL A 66 4.81 1.58 -7.87
N ASN A 67 6.10 1.55 -7.57
CA ASN A 67 6.91 2.74 -7.72
C ASN A 67 7.18 3.00 -9.20
N THR A 68 6.45 3.95 -9.80
CA THR A 68 6.56 4.29 -11.23
C THR A 68 7.84 5.04 -11.59
N SER A 69 8.59 5.49 -10.59
CA SER A 69 9.87 6.18 -10.79
C SER A 69 11.03 5.21 -11.00
N THR A 70 10.80 3.91 -10.89
CA THR A 70 11.82 2.88 -11.03
C THR A 70 11.53 1.96 -12.20
N THR A 71 12.57 1.37 -12.74
CA THR A 71 12.49 0.39 -13.82
C THR A 71 13.50 -0.72 -13.59
N PRO A 72 13.17 -1.97 -13.90
CA PRO A 72 14.10 -3.09 -13.83
C PRO A 72 15.16 -3.03 -14.95
N ASN A 73 14.88 -2.25 -16.00
CA ASN A 73 15.68 -2.18 -17.21
C ASN A 73 16.73 -1.08 -17.11
N LEU A 74 17.78 -1.25 -17.90
CA LEU A 74 18.79 -0.22 -18.10
C LEU A 74 18.20 0.88 -19.00
N ILE A 75 18.10 2.09 -18.47
CA ILE A 75 17.65 3.26 -19.22
C ILE A 75 18.82 4.23 -19.40
N MET A 76 19.09 4.58 -20.65
CA MET A 76 20.04 5.62 -20.99
C MET A 76 19.29 6.96 -21.14
N GLN A 77 19.70 7.94 -20.38
CA GLN A 77 19.23 9.33 -20.50
C GLN A 77 20.24 10.14 -21.29
N TYR A 78 19.75 11.09 -22.07
CA TYR A 78 20.58 11.97 -22.87
C TYR A 78 20.39 13.40 -22.39
N TYR A 79 21.51 14.12 -22.27
CA TYR A 79 21.47 15.55 -22.00
C TYR A 79 22.41 16.29 -22.96
N ARG A 80 22.06 17.53 -23.23
CA ARG A 80 22.83 18.39 -24.09
C ARG A 80 23.83 19.16 -23.22
N GLN A 81 25.13 18.99 -23.49
CA GLN A 81 26.20 19.74 -22.85
C GLN A 81 26.91 20.63 -23.87
N GLN A 82 27.09 21.91 -23.50
CA GLN A 82 27.79 22.87 -24.32
C GLN A 82 29.14 23.16 -23.66
N TYR A 83 30.20 22.90 -24.40
CA TYR A 83 31.58 23.25 -23.98
C TYR A 83 31.98 24.61 -24.56
N ARG A 84 32.05 25.65 -23.74
CA ARG A 84 32.37 27.01 -24.15
C ARG A 84 33.83 27.24 -24.54
N TYR A 85 34.72 26.34 -24.12
CA TYR A 85 36.15 26.60 -24.21
C TYR A 85 36.82 26.13 -25.52
N TRP A 86 36.15 25.32 -26.36
CA TRP A 86 36.81 24.75 -27.54
C TRP A 86 36.19 25.16 -28.87
N ASN A 87 34.93 25.11 -29.05
CA ASN A 87 34.27 25.43 -30.32
C ASN A 87 32.80 25.85 -30.20
N ASP A 88 32.30 26.11 -29.01
CA ASP A 88 30.90 26.47 -28.71
C ASP A 88 29.86 25.49 -29.27
N GLN A 89 30.29 24.25 -29.58
CA GLN A 89 29.39 23.20 -30.05
C GLN A 89 28.73 22.45 -28.87
N ALA A 90 27.47 22.11 -29.07
CA ALA A 90 26.72 21.31 -28.11
C ALA A 90 26.81 19.83 -28.49
N TYR A 91 27.11 19.02 -27.50
CA TYR A 91 27.17 17.57 -27.64
C TYR A 91 26.03 16.90 -26.86
N MET A 92 25.51 15.81 -27.42
CA MET A 92 24.56 14.94 -26.71
C MET A 92 25.35 13.88 -25.94
N LEU A 93 25.29 13.93 -24.63
CA LEU A 93 25.94 12.96 -23.77
C LEU A 93 24.87 12.03 -23.21
N GLY A 94 25.14 10.72 -23.30
CA GLY A 94 24.32 9.70 -22.67
C GLY A 94 24.89 9.30 -21.32
N TYR A 95 24.03 9.10 -20.35
CA TYR A 95 24.40 8.54 -19.05
C TYR A 95 23.32 7.60 -18.54
N ILE A 96 23.70 6.69 -17.67
CA ILE A 96 22.80 5.75 -17.02
C ILE A 96 22.67 6.16 -15.56
N PRO A 97 21.49 6.64 -15.11
CA PRO A 97 21.31 7.23 -13.77
C PRO A 97 21.42 6.22 -12.65
N SER A 98 21.03 4.95 -12.90
CA SER A 98 21.04 3.89 -11.88
C SER A 98 21.34 2.53 -12.50
N ALA A 99 21.91 1.63 -11.72
CA ALA A 99 22.07 0.24 -12.13
C ALA A 99 20.71 -0.44 -12.31
N PRO A 100 20.52 -1.27 -13.36
CA PRO A 100 19.30 -2.05 -13.53
C PRO A 100 19.15 -3.09 -12.42
N ASN A 101 17.91 -3.36 -12.02
CA ASN A 101 17.61 -4.44 -11.08
C ASN A 101 16.41 -5.26 -11.56
N PRO A 102 16.63 -6.41 -12.22
CA PRO A 102 15.56 -7.27 -12.69
C PRO A 102 14.77 -7.95 -11.56
N ASN A 103 15.29 -7.88 -10.33
CA ASN A 103 14.65 -8.46 -9.15
C ASN A 103 13.67 -7.50 -8.46
N LEU A 104 13.45 -6.30 -8.99
CA LEU A 104 12.44 -5.39 -8.47
C LEU A 104 11.06 -6.05 -8.48
N ARG A 105 10.34 -5.85 -7.39
CA ARG A 105 9.02 -6.42 -7.16
C ARG A 105 8.07 -5.40 -6.55
N TRP A 106 6.78 -5.74 -6.55
CA TRP A 106 5.73 -4.93 -5.96
C TRP A 106 5.99 -4.64 -4.49
N GLU A 107 5.75 -3.39 -4.11
CA GLU A 107 5.62 -3.02 -2.71
C GLU A 107 4.31 -3.62 -2.17
N LYS A 108 4.35 -4.13 -0.96
CA LYS A 108 3.23 -4.87 -0.36
C LYS A 108 2.76 -4.17 0.90
N THR A 109 1.47 -3.91 0.99
CA THR A 109 0.87 -3.35 2.19
C THR A 109 -0.23 -4.25 2.71
N ARG A 110 -0.10 -4.66 3.96
CA ARG A 110 -1.12 -5.36 4.72
C ARG A 110 -1.76 -4.40 5.69
N ASP A 111 -3.09 -4.30 5.63
CA ASP A 111 -3.91 -3.54 6.56
C ASP A 111 -4.75 -4.48 7.42
N VAL A 112 -4.82 -4.21 8.71
CA VAL A 112 -5.77 -4.82 9.65
C VAL A 112 -6.40 -3.70 10.44
N LYS A 113 -7.75 -3.68 10.48
CA LYS A 113 -8.52 -2.67 11.19
C LYS A 113 -9.63 -3.33 11.97
N ALA A 114 -9.91 -2.80 13.15
CA ALA A 114 -11.07 -3.16 13.94
C ALA A 114 -11.68 -1.90 14.56
N SER A 115 -12.99 -1.77 14.50
CA SER A 115 -13.69 -0.61 15.05
C SER A 115 -14.94 -1.00 15.82
N VAL A 116 -15.28 -0.18 16.78
CA VAL A 116 -16.52 -0.27 17.56
C VAL A 116 -17.22 1.08 17.50
N ASP A 117 -18.47 1.06 17.06
CA ASP A 117 -19.35 2.23 17.06
C ASP A 117 -20.51 1.96 18.01
N MET A 118 -20.73 2.84 18.96
CA MET A 118 -21.77 2.73 19.97
C MET A 118 -22.52 4.04 20.12
N GLY A 119 -23.85 3.99 20.07
CA GLY A 119 -24.74 5.10 20.41
C GLY A 119 -25.56 4.75 21.66
N MET A 120 -25.72 5.72 22.55
CA MET A 120 -26.41 5.55 23.83
C MET A 120 -27.45 6.66 24.05
N PHE A 121 -28.44 6.36 24.88
CA PHE A 121 -29.48 7.30 25.33
C PHE A 121 -30.24 7.99 24.18
N GLY A 122 -30.64 7.21 23.15
CA GLY A 122 -31.31 7.72 21.97
C GLY A 122 -30.40 8.63 21.12
N GLU A 123 -29.17 8.19 20.89
CA GLU A 123 -28.11 8.85 20.09
C GLU A 123 -27.60 10.17 20.69
N ARG A 124 -27.89 10.43 22.00
CA ARG A 124 -27.36 11.62 22.66
C ARG A 124 -25.88 11.54 22.98
N LEU A 125 -25.36 10.34 23.12
CA LEU A 125 -23.94 10.06 23.29
C LEU A 125 -23.53 9.04 22.24
N THR A 126 -22.55 9.40 21.42
CA THR A 126 -21.96 8.48 20.43
C THR A 126 -20.49 8.32 20.73
N PHE A 127 -20.02 7.08 20.63
CA PHE A 127 -18.63 6.71 20.82
C PHE A 127 -18.19 5.87 19.62
N SER A 128 -17.07 6.25 19.02
CA SER A 128 -16.46 5.50 17.94
C SER A 128 -14.98 5.37 18.24
N THR A 129 -14.46 4.17 18.13
CA THR A 129 -13.02 3.89 18.23
C THR A 129 -12.59 2.93 17.13
N GLU A 130 -11.45 3.21 16.55
CA GLU A 130 -10.82 2.34 15.54
C GLU A 130 -9.37 2.05 15.96
N GLY A 131 -9.01 0.77 15.97
CA GLY A 131 -7.62 0.33 16.05
C GLY A 131 -7.14 -0.14 14.69
N TYR A 132 -5.92 0.20 14.31
CA TYR A 132 -5.35 -0.21 13.04
C TYR A 132 -3.90 -0.67 13.15
N LEU A 133 -3.54 -1.58 12.26
CA LEU A 133 -2.18 -2.03 12.03
C LEU A 133 -1.94 -2.06 10.53
N ARG A 134 -0.98 -1.26 10.04
CA ARG A 134 -0.53 -1.23 8.65
C ARG A 134 0.93 -1.65 8.59
N GLN A 135 1.21 -2.65 7.80
CA GLN A 135 2.57 -3.12 7.54
C GLN A 135 2.85 -3.04 6.04
N SER A 136 3.80 -2.18 5.66
CA SER A 136 4.31 -2.10 4.30
C SER A 136 5.67 -2.77 4.24
N SER A 137 5.83 -3.68 3.30
CA SER A 137 7.05 -4.46 3.08
C SER A 137 7.49 -4.38 1.62
N ASP A 138 8.72 -4.75 1.37
CA ASP A 138 9.32 -4.70 0.04
C ASP A 138 9.34 -3.28 -0.57
N ILE A 139 9.38 -2.22 0.26
CA ILE A 139 9.42 -0.83 -0.21
C ILE A 139 10.71 -0.59 -0.99
N VAL A 140 10.56 0.03 -2.16
CA VAL A 140 11.68 0.30 -3.05
C VAL A 140 12.46 1.51 -2.57
N THR A 141 13.73 1.30 -2.26
CA THR A 141 14.66 2.36 -1.85
C THR A 141 15.88 2.40 -2.75
N SER A 142 16.46 3.58 -2.91
CA SER A 142 17.73 3.77 -3.60
C SER A 142 18.88 3.58 -2.62
N SER A 143 19.79 2.69 -2.95
CA SER A 143 21.00 2.45 -2.16
C SER A 143 22.25 2.76 -2.99
N GLN A 144 23.28 3.29 -2.34
CA GLN A 144 24.57 3.50 -2.99
C GLN A 144 25.23 2.15 -3.25
N VAL A 145 25.82 2.02 -4.42
CA VAL A 145 26.61 0.84 -4.81
C VAL A 145 28.07 1.25 -5.01
N LEU A 146 28.96 0.25 -4.99
CA LEU A 146 30.39 0.49 -5.19
C LEU A 146 30.62 1.10 -6.58
N SER A 147 31.36 2.20 -6.64
CA SER A 147 31.66 2.91 -7.89
C SER A 147 32.41 2.04 -8.92
N THR A 148 33.03 0.95 -8.48
CA THR A 148 33.67 -0.05 -9.35
C THR A 148 32.67 -0.77 -10.26
N THR A 149 31.38 -0.74 -9.97
CA THR A 149 30.30 -1.27 -10.83
C THR A 149 29.97 -0.35 -12.01
N GLY A 150 30.49 0.87 -12.02
CA GLY A 150 30.16 1.90 -13.00
C GLY A 150 28.90 2.69 -12.69
N PHE A 151 28.23 2.41 -11.56
CA PHE A 151 27.01 3.08 -11.10
C PHE A 151 27.21 3.67 -9.70
N THR A 152 26.44 4.70 -9.37
CA THR A 152 26.45 5.32 -8.03
C THR A 152 25.32 4.83 -7.16
N SER A 153 24.22 4.37 -7.76
CA SER A 153 23.03 3.93 -7.05
C SER A 153 22.32 2.78 -7.76
N GLN A 154 21.54 2.04 -6.99
CA GLN A 154 20.65 1.00 -7.48
C GLN A 154 19.40 0.94 -6.60
N TYR A 155 18.26 0.60 -7.19
CA TYR A 155 17.01 0.43 -6.47
C TYR A 155 16.83 -1.01 -5.99
N PHE A 156 16.41 -1.17 -4.73
CA PHE A 156 16.15 -2.46 -4.10
C PHE A 156 14.85 -2.41 -3.31
N ASN A 157 14.17 -3.54 -3.21
CA ASN A 157 13.10 -3.73 -2.25
C ASN A 157 13.73 -4.09 -0.90
N SER A 158 13.99 -3.11 -0.05
CA SER A 158 14.84 -3.29 1.14
C SER A 158 14.31 -2.64 2.42
N ALA A 159 13.17 -1.93 2.36
CA ALA A 159 12.62 -1.29 3.54
C ALA A 159 11.27 -1.90 3.92
N ASP A 160 11.04 -1.97 5.23
CA ASP A 160 9.77 -2.33 5.83
C ASP A 160 9.34 -1.22 6.80
N ILE A 161 8.06 -0.89 6.77
CA ILE A 161 7.45 0.12 7.63
C ILE A 161 6.24 -0.50 8.32
N MET A 162 6.14 -0.26 9.63
CA MET A 162 4.98 -0.66 10.43
C MET A 162 4.39 0.56 11.09
N ASN A 163 3.09 0.74 10.96
CA ASN A 163 2.33 1.81 11.59
C ASN A 163 1.11 1.20 12.30
N SER A 164 0.89 1.59 13.54
CA SER A 164 -0.27 1.16 14.32
C SER A 164 -0.76 2.30 15.18
N GLY A 165 -2.06 2.33 15.43
CA GLY A 165 -2.67 3.37 16.24
C GLY A 165 -4.08 3.01 16.67
N VAL A 166 -4.59 3.85 17.56
CA VAL A 166 -5.98 3.83 18.04
C VAL A 166 -6.51 5.26 17.95
N GLU A 167 -7.68 5.41 17.42
CA GLU A 167 -8.40 6.67 17.27
C GLU A 167 -9.75 6.60 17.97
#